data_8cefa9a30dcc6281a1419d430dfc1f25
#
_entry.id   8cefa9a30dcc6281a1419d430dfc1f25
#
_cell.length_a   1.000
_cell.length_b   1.000
_cell.length_c   1.000
_cell.angle_alpha   90.00
_cell.angle_beta   90.00
_cell.angle_gamma   90.00
#
_symmetry.space_group_name_H-M   'P 1'
#
loop_
_entity.id
_entity.type
_entity.pdbx_description
1 polymer ?
#
loop_
_entity_poly.entity_id
_entity_poly.type
_entity_poly.pdbx_seq_one_letter_code
_entity_poly.pdbx_strand_id
1 'polypeptide(L)'
;MKKLLIFALAAMGMVACVKEEVTLLPQGDAISFESAFIDNATRAAVDPSTTTATLNGFNVWGFVKEYDGVIFDGVNVTKNNDVWSYDGTQYWVPNQPYYFAALAPMNSANWGISKATDAAAKLGLGTVDFKNVDGTEDLLYAKEMMTSKGLNEPNGAVKFQFQHLLSKVKFTFKNGFPTETASIKVTNVKMTVPQEAEIDLAQTDYSKAWTSYANTTTLSFGDVEKLAYTQSAEVAYERLTIPAPAEEKQPEDTLETVKFIQLSAEEL
;
A
#
# COMPACT_ATOMS: atom_id res chain seq x y z
N MET A 1 36.26 -63.21 -60.28
CA MET A 1 34.95 -62.57 -60.30
C MET A 1 34.58 -62.19 -58.93
N LYS A 2 34.91 -60.98 -58.51
CA LYS A 2 34.68 -60.49 -57.19
C LYS A 2 33.49 -59.55 -57.18
N LYS A 3 32.46 -59.90 -56.44
CA LYS A 3 31.27 -59.08 -56.27
C LYS A 3 31.52 -58.05 -55.14
N LEU A 4 31.55 -56.81 -55.46
CA LEU A 4 31.65 -55.71 -54.53
C LEU A 4 30.24 -55.38 -54.00
N LEU A 5 29.99 -55.60 -52.70
CA LEU A 5 28.79 -55.20 -52.02
C LEU A 5 29.02 -53.78 -51.45
N ILE A 6 28.29 -52.83 -52.03
CA ILE A 6 28.26 -51.44 -51.53
C ILE A 6 27.18 -51.37 -50.47
N PHE A 7 27.57 -51.22 -49.19
CA PHE A 7 26.66 -50.86 -48.11
C PHE A 7 26.48 -49.34 -48.11
N ALA A 8 25.31 -48.91 -48.55
CA ALA A 8 24.89 -47.53 -48.36
C ALA A 8 24.44 -47.37 -46.91
N LEU A 9 25.27 -46.68 -46.09
CA LEU A 9 24.92 -46.28 -44.73
C LEU A 9 24.09 -44.99 -44.82
N ALA A 10 22.77 -45.14 -44.69
CA ALA A 10 21.89 -43.98 -44.51
C ALA A 10 22.07 -43.42 -43.12
N ALA A 11 22.89 -42.38 -42.99
CA ALA A 11 22.96 -41.56 -41.78
C ALA A 11 21.69 -40.71 -41.71
N MET A 12 20.70 -41.20 -40.97
CA MET A 12 19.62 -40.33 -40.48
C MET A 12 20.20 -39.33 -39.49
N GLY A 13 20.46 -38.14 -39.98
CA GLY A 13 20.75 -36.98 -39.13
C GLY A 13 19.53 -36.65 -38.29
N MET A 14 19.50 -37.14 -37.05
CA MET A 14 18.64 -36.53 -36.04
C MET A 14 19.21 -35.13 -35.80
N VAL A 15 18.58 -34.14 -36.40
CA VAL A 15 18.71 -32.75 -35.91
C VAL A 15 17.98 -32.72 -34.60
N ALA A 16 18.68 -33.06 -33.54
CA ALA A 16 18.29 -32.64 -32.20
C ALA A 16 18.33 -31.11 -32.21
N CYS A 17 17.14 -30.50 -32.27
CA CYS A 17 17.01 -29.12 -31.82
C CYS A 17 17.43 -29.15 -30.33
N VAL A 18 18.71 -28.95 -30.07
CA VAL A 18 19.17 -28.46 -28.81
C VAL A 18 18.55 -27.08 -28.72
N LYS A 19 17.43 -26.97 -27.99
CA LYS A 19 17.11 -25.71 -27.36
C LYS A 19 18.38 -25.39 -26.56
N GLU A 20 19.21 -24.51 -27.06
CA GLU A 20 20.09 -23.78 -26.20
C GLU A 20 19.15 -23.08 -25.20
N GLU A 21 18.93 -23.72 -24.05
CA GLU A 21 18.66 -22.94 -22.87
C GLU A 21 19.87 -22.02 -22.77
N VAL A 22 19.71 -20.80 -23.23
CA VAL A 22 20.57 -19.71 -22.83
C VAL A 22 20.34 -19.61 -21.35
N THR A 23 21.09 -20.39 -20.61
CA THR A 23 21.27 -20.18 -19.16
C THR A 23 21.95 -18.82 -19.11
N LEU A 24 21.17 -17.76 -19.11
CA LEU A 24 21.64 -16.46 -18.63
C LEU A 24 22.08 -16.75 -17.21
N LEU A 25 23.36 -17.07 -17.07
CA LEU A 25 24.01 -17.13 -15.76
C LEU A 25 23.66 -15.81 -15.09
N PRO A 26 23.15 -15.84 -13.87
CA PRO A 26 22.88 -14.61 -13.14
C PRO A 26 24.19 -13.87 -12.99
N GLN A 27 24.34 -12.83 -13.79
CA GLN A 27 25.60 -12.06 -13.89
C GLN A 27 25.54 -10.81 -13.02
N GLY A 28 24.55 -10.71 -12.17
CA GLY A 28 24.39 -9.58 -11.26
C GLY A 28 24.09 -10.02 -9.84
N ASP A 29 24.12 -9.08 -8.94
CA ASP A 29 23.66 -9.28 -7.57
C ASP A 29 22.17 -9.63 -7.56
N ALA A 30 21.73 -10.39 -6.56
CA ALA A 30 20.32 -10.61 -6.32
C ALA A 30 19.62 -9.28 -5.96
N ILE A 31 18.42 -9.07 -6.49
CA ILE A 31 17.59 -7.95 -6.06
C ILE A 31 17.16 -8.23 -4.63
N SER A 32 17.40 -7.29 -3.75
CA SER A 32 17.02 -7.38 -2.33
C SER A 32 16.25 -6.15 -1.90
N PHE A 33 15.48 -6.29 -0.85
CA PHE A 33 14.73 -5.21 -0.22
C PHE A 33 15.33 -4.91 1.15
N GLU A 34 15.39 -3.63 1.50
CA GLU A 34 15.95 -3.19 2.78
C GLU A 34 15.09 -2.04 3.33
N SER A 35 14.98 -2.00 4.65
CA SER A 35 14.47 -0.86 5.41
C SER A 35 13.29 -0.14 4.74
N ALA A 36 12.15 -0.82 4.61
CA ALA A 36 10.92 -0.13 4.27
C ALA A 36 10.66 0.95 5.31
N PHE A 37 10.73 2.21 4.90
CA PHE A 37 10.49 3.36 5.75
C PHE A 37 9.08 3.88 5.51
N ILE A 38 8.36 4.22 6.56
CA ILE A 38 7.05 4.86 6.47
C ILE A 38 7.21 6.32 6.83
N ASP A 39 6.82 7.19 5.91
CA ASP A 39 6.88 8.63 6.13
C ASP A 39 5.75 9.05 7.09
N ASN A 40 6.14 9.45 8.28
CA ASN A 40 5.24 9.98 9.28
C ASN A 40 5.10 11.52 9.21
N ALA A 41 5.68 12.17 8.19
CA ALA A 41 5.83 13.62 8.13
C ALA A 41 4.50 14.40 8.09
N THR A 42 3.38 13.76 7.81
CA THR A 42 2.07 14.42 7.72
C THR A 42 1.10 14.06 8.83
N ARG A 43 1.49 13.20 9.79
CA ARG A 43 0.57 12.70 10.82
C ARG A 43 1.20 12.70 12.21
N ALA A 44 0.54 13.37 13.14
CA ALA A 44 0.90 13.28 14.56
C ALA A 44 0.86 11.82 15.00
N ALA A 45 1.91 11.42 15.70
CA ALA A 45 2.06 10.08 16.22
C ALA A 45 0.93 9.74 17.18
N VAL A 46 0.01 8.86 16.80
CA VAL A 46 -0.68 7.91 17.69
C VAL A 46 -1.48 6.90 16.85
N ASP A 47 -1.28 5.67 17.13
CA ASP A 47 -1.79 4.38 16.71
C ASP A 47 -3.29 4.30 16.33
N PRO A 48 -3.72 3.72 15.18
CA PRO A 48 -3.39 2.37 14.70
C PRO A 48 -2.68 2.33 13.34
N SER A 49 -2.04 3.39 12.92
CA SER A 49 -1.34 3.39 11.64
C SER A 49 -0.14 2.45 11.68
N THR A 50 0.06 1.75 10.60
CA THR A 50 1.24 0.92 10.41
C THR A 50 2.49 1.79 10.48
N THR A 51 3.43 1.40 11.32
CA THR A 51 4.73 2.06 11.44
C THR A 51 5.81 1.22 10.78
N THR A 52 6.99 1.80 10.58
CA THR A 52 8.16 1.04 10.10
C THR A 52 8.45 -0.19 10.97
N ALA A 53 8.20 -0.11 12.27
CA ALA A 53 8.40 -1.24 13.19
C ALA A 53 7.32 -2.32 13.07
N THR A 54 6.09 -1.95 12.75
CA THR A 54 4.95 -2.87 12.68
C THR A 54 4.68 -3.38 11.26
N LEU A 55 5.31 -2.82 10.23
CA LEU A 55 5.21 -3.32 8.87
C LEU A 55 5.92 -4.68 8.75
N ASN A 56 5.14 -5.72 8.49
CA ASN A 56 5.63 -7.11 8.45
C ASN A 56 5.72 -7.68 7.03
N GLY A 57 5.13 -7.01 6.04
CA GLY A 57 5.13 -7.45 4.66
C GLY A 57 4.40 -6.52 3.72
N PHE A 58 4.71 -6.65 2.45
CA PHE A 58 4.07 -5.92 1.36
C PHE A 58 4.09 -6.77 0.08
N ASN A 59 3.23 -6.43 -0.87
CA ASN A 59 3.31 -6.96 -2.22
C ASN A 59 4.14 -6.03 -3.09
N VAL A 60 5.01 -6.58 -3.94
CA VAL A 60 5.89 -5.81 -4.81
C VAL A 60 5.64 -6.15 -6.28
N TRP A 61 5.67 -5.11 -7.11
CA TRP A 61 5.74 -5.17 -8.57
C TRP A 61 7.03 -4.53 -9.03
N GLY A 62 7.66 -5.12 -10.04
CA GLY A 62 8.92 -4.62 -10.57
C GLY A 62 9.05 -4.81 -12.08
N PHE A 63 9.57 -3.80 -12.76
CA PHE A 63 9.69 -3.75 -14.22
C PHE A 63 11.07 -3.28 -14.63
N VAL A 64 11.61 -3.88 -15.69
CA VAL A 64 12.79 -3.41 -16.41
C VAL A 64 12.36 -2.77 -17.72
N LYS A 65 12.73 -1.52 -17.94
CA LYS A 65 12.22 -0.73 -19.06
C LYS A 65 12.57 -1.30 -20.45
N GLU A 66 13.76 -1.82 -20.63
CA GLU A 66 14.27 -2.20 -21.97
C GLU A 66 13.74 -3.56 -22.46
N TYR A 67 13.34 -4.42 -21.54
CA TYR A 67 12.94 -5.79 -21.87
C TYR A 67 11.43 -6.00 -21.79
N ASP A 68 10.64 -4.97 -21.58
CA ASP A 68 9.20 -5.09 -21.25
C ASP A 68 8.93 -6.18 -20.19
N GLY A 69 9.96 -6.47 -19.40
CA GLY A 69 10.00 -7.59 -18.49
C GLY A 69 9.41 -7.25 -17.12
N VAL A 70 8.33 -7.92 -16.78
CA VAL A 70 7.85 -8.01 -15.41
C VAL A 70 8.83 -8.88 -14.63
N ILE A 71 9.44 -8.34 -13.57
CA ILE A 71 10.35 -9.08 -12.70
C ILE A 71 9.63 -9.54 -11.44
N PHE A 72 8.77 -8.67 -10.92
CA PHE A 72 7.89 -8.96 -9.81
C PHE A 72 6.45 -8.64 -10.22
N ASP A 73 5.54 -9.56 -9.95
CA ASP A 73 4.11 -9.41 -10.21
C ASP A 73 3.32 -9.76 -8.96
N GLY A 74 3.18 -8.78 -8.07
CA GLY A 74 2.50 -8.96 -6.80
C GLY A 74 3.20 -9.92 -5.82
N VAL A 75 4.51 -10.06 -5.94
CA VAL A 75 5.29 -10.99 -5.11
C VAL A 75 5.27 -10.54 -3.65
N ASN A 76 5.06 -11.51 -2.76
CA ASN A 76 5.06 -11.28 -1.32
C ASN A 76 6.48 -11.05 -0.80
N VAL A 77 6.70 -9.92 -0.16
CA VAL A 77 7.93 -9.62 0.57
C VAL A 77 7.61 -9.60 2.06
N THR A 78 8.25 -10.46 2.81
CA THR A 78 7.99 -10.63 4.25
C THR A 78 9.21 -10.26 5.08
N LYS A 79 8.96 -9.78 6.29
CA LYS A 79 10.00 -9.40 7.26
C LYS A 79 10.13 -10.47 8.34
N ASN A 80 11.32 -11.06 8.44
CA ASN A 80 11.66 -12.03 9.49
C ASN A 80 12.95 -11.58 10.19
N ASN A 81 12.89 -11.33 11.49
CA ASN A 81 14.06 -10.88 12.27
C ASN A 81 14.78 -9.68 11.62
N ASP A 82 14.01 -8.69 11.20
CA ASP A 82 14.49 -7.49 10.48
C ASP A 82 15.10 -7.73 9.10
N VAL A 83 15.00 -8.93 8.57
CA VAL A 83 15.44 -9.27 7.21
C VAL A 83 14.22 -9.40 6.30
N TRP A 84 14.24 -8.67 5.19
CA TRP A 84 13.23 -8.77 4.16
C TRP A 84 13.57 -9.88 3.17
N SER A 85 12.61 -10.74 2.86
CA SER A 85 12.79 -11.87 1.95
C SER A 85 11.55 -12.11 1.09
N TYR A 86 11.73 -12.74 -0.06
CA TYR A 86 10.69 -13.15 -0.98
C TYR A 86 11.02 -14.52 -1.60
N ASP A 87 10.02 -15.20 -2.13
CA ASP A 87 10.22 -16.47 -2.82
C ASP A 87 10.75 -16.28 -4.24
N GLY A 88 11.72 -17.10 -4.61
CA GLY A 88 12.42 -16.99 -5.87
C GLY A 88 13.44 -15.85 -5.86
N THR A 89 14.56 -16.02 -6.56
CA THR A 89 15.61 -15.00 -6.62
C THR A 89 15.57 -14.32 -7.97
N GLN A 90 15.46 -12.99 -7.97
CA GLN A 90 15.60 -12.15 -9.14
C GLN A 90 16.96 -11.45 -9.10
N TYR A 91 17.55 -11.20 -10.27
CA TYR A 91 18.87 -10.62 -10.40
C TYR A 91 18.84 -9.31 -11.17
N TRP A 92 19.73 -8.41 -10.82
CA TRP A 92 19.90 -7.18 -11.57
C TRP A 92 20.48 -7.47 -12.97
N VAL A 93 19.83 -6.97 -14.01
CA VAL A 93 20.44 -6.84 -15.33
C VAL A 93 21.26 -5.55 -15.32
N PRO A 94 22.56 -5.58 -15.70
CA PRO A 94 23.41 -4.41 -15.60
C PRO A 94 22.96 -3.22 -16.44
N ASN A 95 23.18 -2.00 -15.92
CA ASN A 95 22.95 -0.73 -16.62
C ASN A 95 21.50 -0.54 -17.10
N GLN A 96 20.51 -1.09 -16.39
CA GLN A 96 19.09 -0.98 -16.74
C GLN A 96 18.33 -0.12 -15.75
N PRO A 97 17.36 0.68 -16.22
CA PRO A 97 16.40 1.35 -15.37
C PRO A 97 15.33 0.36 -14.89
N TYR A 98 15.09 0.35 -13.60
CA TYR A 98 14.08 -0.43 -12.90
C TYR A 98 13.04 0.46 -12.26
N TYR A 99 11.80 0.01 -12.30
CA TYR A 99 10.68 0.65 -11.64
C TYR A 99 10.07 -0.36 -10.68
N PHE A 100 9.90 0.05 -9.44
CA PHE A 100 9.26 -0.76 -8.40
C PHE A 100 8.08 -0.02 -7.81
N ALA A 101 7.05 -0.77 -7.47
CA ALA A 101 5.92 -0.30 -6.69
C ALA A 101 5.57 -1.34 -5.64
N ALA A 102 5.08 -0.90 -4.49
CA ALA A 102 4.70 -1.77 -3.40
C ALA A 102 3.42 -1.30 -2.72
N LEU A 103 2.57 -2.26 -2.32
CA LEU A 103 1.36 -2.05 -1.55
C LEU A 103 1.39 -2.86 -0.26
N ALA A 104 0.91 -2.26 0.81
CA ALA A 104 0.70 -2.91 2.10
C ALA A 104 -0.68 -2.52 2.67
N PRO A 105 -1.31 -3.37 3.50
CA PRO A 105 -0.80 -4.64 4.02
C PRO A 105 -0.76 -5.73 2.94
N MET A 106 0.15 -6.68 3.12
CA MET A 106 0.36 -7.78 2.17
C MET A 106 -0.88 -8.67 2.10
N ASN A 107 -1.32 -8.99 0.86
CA ASN A 107 -2.44 -9.90 0.59
C ASN A 107 -3.75 -9.54 1.30
N SER A 108 -4.01 -8.28 1.55
CA SER A 108 -5.30 -7.88 2.10
C SER A 108 -6.44 -8.18 1.13
N ALA A 109 -7.57 -8.61 1.66
CA ALA A 109 -8.83 -8.76 0.91
C ALA A 109 -9.54 -7.42 0.67
N ASN A 110 -9.04 -6.33 1.26
CA ASN A 110 -9.67 -5.01 1.22
C ASN A 110 -9.12 -4.11 0.12
N TRP A 111 -8.10 -4.54 -0.62
CA TRP A 111 -7.63 -3.82 -1.79
C TRP A 111 -7.36 -4.76 -2.97
N GLY A 112 -7.48 -4.21 -4.17
CA GLY A 112 -7.18 -4.90 -5.43
C GLY A 112 -6.75 -3.93 -6.51
N ILE A 113 -6.00 -4.40 -7.48
CA ILE A 113 -5.61 -3.59 -8.63
C ILE A 113 -6.69 -3.73 -9.70
N SER A 114 -7.43 -2.64 -9.96
CA SER A 114 -8.56 -2.66 -10.90
C SER A 114 -8.17 -2.37 -12.34
N LYS A 115 -7.11 -1.59 -12.55
CA LYS A 115 -6.64 -1.21 -13.89
C LYS A 115 -5.12 -1.10 -13.91
N ALA A 116 -4.43 -2.21 -14.07
CA ALA A 116 -3.03 -2.20 -14.48
C ALA A 116 -2.97 -2.19 -16.01
N THR A 117 -2.84 -1.02 -16.62
CA THR A 117 -2.33 -0.97 -18.00
C THR A 117 -0.81 -1.09 -17.97
N ASP A 118 -0.19 -1.67 -19.01
CA ASP A 118 1.28 -1.81 -19.06
C ASP A 118 2.01 -0.47 -18.82
N ALA A 119 1.44 0.63 -19.28
CA ALA A 119 1.97 1.96 -19.07
C ALA A 119 1.79 2.43 -17.61
N ALA A 120 0.65 2.13 -16.97
CA ALA A 120 0.38 2.49 -15.58
C ALA A 120 1.19 1.63 -14.61
N ALA A 121 1.41 0.35 -14.94
CA ALA A 121 2.29 -0.54 -14.18
C ALA A 121 3.73 -0.02 -14.16
N LYS A 122 4.23 0.53 -15.27
CA LYS A 122 5.55 1.16 -15.36
C LYS A 122 5.67 2.47 -14.55
N LEU A 123 4.56 3.13 -14.25
CA LEU A 123 4.51 4.41 -13.53
C LEU A 123 4.01 4.27 -12.08
N GLY A 124 3.62 3.08 -11.67
CA GLY A 124 3.14 2.80 -10.31
C GLY A 124 1.71 2.27 -10.30
N LEU A 125 1.47 1.00 -10.63
CA LEU A 125 0.26 0.19 -10.42
C LEU A 125 -1.11 0.73 -10.93
N GLY A 126 -1.20 1.94 -11.47
CA GLY A 126 -2.46 2.49 -11.99
C GLY A 126 -3.51 2.72 -10.89
N THR A 127 -4.68 2.08 -11.00
CA THR A 127 -5.81 2.28 -10.09
C THR A 127 -5.93 1.11 -9.12
N VAL A 128 -6.12 1.41 -7.86
CA VAL A 128 -6.36 0.44 -6.78
C VAL A 128 -7.75 0.66 -6.19
N ASP A 129 -8.53 -0.41 -6.15
CA ASP A 129 -9.79 -0.45 -5.41
C ASP A 129 -9.49 -0.67 -3.93
N PHE A 130 -10.15 0.07 -3.06
CA PHE A 130 -10.03 -0.12 -1.63
C PHE A 130 -11.41 -0.15 -0.96
N LYS A 131 -11.53 -1.07 0.02
CA LYS A 131 -12.73 -1.23 0.85
C LYS A 131 -12.40 -0.99 2.31
N ASN A 132 -12.93 0.07 2.86
CA ASN A 132 -12.84 0.37 4.30
C ASN A 132 -13.94 -0.38 5.06
N VAL A 133 -13.57 -1.44 5.76
CA VAL A 133 -14.52 -2.28 6.49
C VAL A 133 -14.85 -1.67 7.87
N ASP A 134 -13.83 -1.33 8.65
CA ASP A 134 -13.98 -0.91 10.04
C ASP A 134 -13.05 0.23 10.47
N GLY A 135 -12.26 0.75 9.54
CA GLY A 135 -11.31 1.83 9.80
C GLY A 135 -10.05 1.41 10.56
N THR A 136 -9.70 0.12 10.54
CA THR A 136 -8.49 -0.39 11.23
C THR A 136 -7.36 -0.75 10.29
N GLU A 137 -7.63 -1.01 9.02
CA GLU A 137 -6.60 -1.34 8.04
C GLU A 137 -5.98 -0.07 7.43
N ASP A 138 -4.67 -0.01 7.40
CA ASP A 138 -3.90 1.11 6.86
C ASP A 138 -3.35 0.76 5.48
N LEU A 139 -3.87 1.42 4.44
CA LEU A 139 -3.40 1.23 3.07
C LEU A 139 -2.15 2.08 2.83
N LEU A 140 -1.04 1.40 2.54
CA LEU A 140 0.25 2.01 2.28
C LEU A 140 0.71 1.76 0.85
N TYR A 141 1.36 2.74 0.27
CA TYR A 141 1.94 2.68 -1.06
C TYR A 141 3.35 3.25 -1.11
N ALA A 142 4.21 2.62 -1.87
CA ALA A 142 5.53 3.14 -2.20
C ALA A 142 5.87 2.87 -3.66
N LYS A 143 6.68 3.76 -4.25
CA LYS A 143 7.31 3.55 -5.55
C LYS A 143 8.78 3.94 -5.48
N GLU A 144 9.62 3.23 -6.24
CA GLU A 144 11.05 3.49 -6.32
C GLU A 144 11.52 3.29 -7.76
N MET A 145 12.47 4.12 -8.18
CA MET A 145 13.11 4.03 -9.48
C MET A 145 14.62 3.98 -9.29
N MET A 146 15.25 2.94 -9.80
CA MET A 146 16.69 2.74 -9.70
C MET A 146 17.27 2.42 -11.07
N THR A 147 18.54 2.77 -11.26
CA THR A 147 19.33 2.24 -12.38
C THR A 147 20.35 1.26 -11.81
N SER A 148 20.33 0.02 -12.30
CA SER A 148 21.28 -0.98 -11.91
C SER A 148 22.69 -0.59 -12.35
N LYS A 149 23.68 -1.02 -11.57
CA LYS A 149 25.09 -0.77 -11.83
C LYS A 149 25.65 -1.74 -12.89
N GLY A 150 26.91 -1.52 -13.26
CA GLY A 150 27.65 -2.42 -14.16
C GLY A 150 27.92 -3.80 -13.56
N LEU A 151 28.35 -4.74 -14.39
CA LEU A 151 28.54 -6.16 -14.04
C LEU A 151 29.40 -6.43 -12.81
N ASN A 152 30.35 -5.54 -12.49
CA ASN A 152 31.31 -5.73 -11.39
C ASN A 152 31.09 -4.75 -10.23
N GLU A 153 29.94 -4.07 -10.21
CA GLU A 153 29.61 -3.11 -9.17
C GLU A 153 28.41 -3.61 -8.38
N PRO A 154 28.49 -3.69 -7.05
CA PRO A 154 27.38 -4.16 -6.24
C PRO A 154 26.21 -3.18 -6.33
N ASN A 155 25.02 -3.71 -6.57
CA ASN A 155 23.78 -2.96 -6.48
C ASN A 155 23.38 -2.82 -5.01
N GLY A 156 22.72 -1.71 -4.67
CA GLY A 156 22.08 -1.57 -3.37
C GLY A 156 20.75 -2.33 -3.33
N ALA A 157 20.22 -2.53 -2.13
CA ALA A 157 18.87 -3.00 -1.95
C ALA A 157 17.85 -1.92 -2.35
N VAL A 158 16.67 -2.35 -2.79
CA VAL A 158 15.51 -1.46 -3.03
C VAL A 158 14.99 -0.96 -1.69
N LYS A 159 14.88 0.36 -1.54
CA LYS A 159 14.42 1.03 -0.31
C LYS A 159 13.11 1.73 -0.57
N PHE A 160 12.03 1.19 -0.03
CA PHE A 160 10.74 1.82 -0.16
C PHE A 160 10.49 2.86 0.92
N GLN A 161 9.99 4.02 0.50
CA GLN A 161 9.40 5.01 1.38
C GLN A 161 7.88 4.96 1.23
N PHE A 162 7.23 4.28 2.16
CA PHE A 162 5.79 4.12 2.14
C PHE A 162 5.08 5.40 2.61
N GLN A 163 3.98 5.68 1.96
CA GLN A 163 3.06 6.76 2.30
C GLN A 163 1.69 6.18 2.66
N HIS A 164 1.06 6.76 3.67
CA HIS A 164 -0.31 6.45 4.02
C HIS A 164 -1.26 7.04 2.98
N LEU A 165 -2.18 6.23 2.47
CA LEU A 165 -3.18 6.67 1.51
C LEU A 165 -4.51 7.09 2.18
N LEU A 166 -4.74 6.68 3.42
CA LEU A 166 -5.95 6.96 4.18
C LEU A 166 -5.78 8.16 5.12
N SER A 167 -6.89 8.80 5.46
CA SER A 167 -6.95 9.83 6.49
C SER A 167 -7.24 9.21 7.85
N LYS A 168 -6.57 9.72 8.88
CA LYS A 168 -6.77 9.30 10.26
C LYS A 168 -7.67 10.28 11.01
N VAL A 169 -8.68 9.76 11.68
CA VAL A 169 -9.67 10.55 12.43
C VAL A 169 -9.66 10.14 13.89
N LYS A 170 -9.70 11.14 14.77
CA LYS A 170 -9.83 11.00 16.21
C LYS A 170 -10.66 12.16 16.76
N PHE A 171 -11.47 11.90 17.75
CA PHE A 171 -12.24 12.96 18.42
C PHE A 171 -11.68 13.25 19.80
N THR A 172 -11.61 14.52 20.13
CA THR A 172 -11.27 15.02 21.45
C THR A 172 -12.42 15.89 21.95
N PHE A 173 -12.95 15.58 23.11
CA PHE A 173 -14.02 16.32 23.75
C PHE A 173 -13.47 17.11 24.92
N LYS A 174 -14.01 18.32 25.14
CA LYS A 174 -13.68 19.16 26.27
C LYS A 174 -14.95 19.57 27.00
N ASN A 175 -14.96 19.42 28.32
CA ASN A 175 -16.05 19.93 29.14
C ASN A 175 -15.90 21.45 29.32
N GLY A 176 -16.79 22.20 28.67
CA GLY A 176 -16.84 23.67 28.73
C GLY A 176 -17.98 24.23 29.58
N PHE A 177 -18.61 23.42 30.44
CA PHE A 177 -19.64 23.93 31.33
C PHE A 177 -19.09 24.96 32.32
N PRO A 178 -19.89 25.96 32.69
CA PRO A 178 -19.41 27.04 33.58
C PRO A 178 -19.33 26.66 35.08
N THR A 179 -19.74 25.45 35.43
CA THR A 179 -19.77 25.00 36.86
C THR A 179 -18.89 23.79 37.09
N GLU A 180 -18.19 23.77 38.25
CA GLU A 180 -17.31 22.68 38.65
C GLU A 180 -18.04 21.36 38.96
N THR A 181 -19.36 21.40 39.13
CA THR A 181 -20.19 20.25 39.48
C THR A 181 -20.67 19.47 38.25
N ALA A 182 -20.60 20.06 37.07
CA ALA A 182 -21.06 19.41 35.84
C ALA A 182 -20.03 18.41 35.31
N SER A 183 -20.42 17.16 35.17
CA SER A 183 -19.68 16.16 34.41
C SER A 183 -20.46 15.79 33.15
N ILE A 184 -19.74 15.43 32.08
CA ILE A 184 -20.31 15.01 30.80
C ILE A 184 -19.89 13.56 30.54
N LYS A 185 -20.84 12.77 30.07
CA LYS A 185 -20.58 11.49 29.41
C LYS A 185 -20.87 11.64 27.93
N VAL A 186 -19.92 11.23 27.08
CA VAL A 186 -20.11 11.18 25.62
C VAL A 186 -20.17 9.73 25.21
N THR A 187 -21.28 9.32 24.63
CA THR A 187 -21.50 7.92 24.27
C THR A 187 -21.77 7.76 22.78
N ASN A 188 -21.43 6.59 22.25
CA ASN A 188 -21.79 6.18 20.90
C ASN A 188 -21.25 7.13 19.82
N VAL A 189 -20.00 7.56 19.97
CA VAL A 189 -19.35 8.41 18.96
C VAL A 189 -19.14 7.62 17.69
N LYS A 190 -19.78 8.07 16.61
CA LYS A 190 -19.76 7.40 15.31
C LYS A 190 -19.61 8.41 14.18
N MET A 191 -19.06 7.95 13.06
CA MET A 191 -18.96 8.73 11.84
C MET A 191 -19.29 7.84 10.65
N THR A 192 -20.14 8.33 9.74
CA THR A 192 -20.43 7.68 8.47
C THR A 192 -19.42 8.19 7.44
N VAL A 193 -18.76 7.27 6.76
CA VAL A 193 -17.67 7.55 5.81
C VAL A 193 -17.87 6.73 4.53
N PRO A 194 -17.23 7.09 3.41
CA PRO A 194 -17.18 6.22 2.25
C PRO A 194 -16.59 4.85 2.62
N GLN A 195 -17.24 3.79 2.12
CA GLN A 195 -16.78 2.42 2.34
C GLN A 195 -15.84 1.96 1.24
N GLU A 196 -16.13 2.30 0.00
CA GLU A 196 -15.40 1.84 -1.17
C GLU A 196 -15.02 3.04 -2.05
N ALA A 197 -13.81 3.03 -2.57
CA ALA A 197 -13.35 3.99 -3.57
C ALA A 197 -12.14 3.45 -4.32
N GLU A 198 -11.85 4.06 -5.46
CA GLU A 198 -10.65 3.82 -6.26
C GLU A 198 -9.64 4.94 -6.01
N ILE A 199 -8.35 4.59 -5.96
CA ILE A 199 -7.26 5.56 -5.93
C ILE A 199 -6.37 5.40 -7.16
N ASP A 200 -6.09 6.51 -7.86
CA ASP A 200 -5.14 6.55 -8.98
C ASP A 200 -3.73 6.83 -8.46
N LEU A 201 -2.88 5.79 -8.43
CA LEU A 201 -1.51 5.85 -7.94
C LEU A 201 -0.52 6.54 -8.91
N ALA A 202 -0.95 6.88 -10.13
CA ALA A 202 -0.16 7.68 -11.05
C ALA A 202 -0.12 9.17 -10.64
N GLN A 203 -1.04 9.60 -9.80
CA GLN A 203 -1.08 10.96 -9.26
C GLN A 203 0.09 11.20 -8.29
N THR A 204 0.45 12.47 -8.12
CA THR A 204 1.47 12.90 -7.14
C THR A 204 0.88 13.37 -5.82
N ASP A 205 -0.37 13.81 -5.83
CA ASP A 205 -1.13 14.22 -4.65
C ASP A 205 -2.23 13.19 -4.38
N TYR A 206 -1.94 12.22 -3.52
CA TYR A 206 -2.86 11.13 -3.21
C TYR A 206 -4.10 11.59 -2.43
N SER A 207 -4.10 12.76 -1.83
CA SER A 207 -5.30 13.31 -1.20
C SER A 207 -6.40 13.66 -2.20
N LYS A 208 -6.03 13.85 -3.47
CA LYS A 208 -6.93 14.17 -4.59
C LYS A 208 -7.08 13.02 -5.59
N ALA A 209 -6.40 11.92 -5.36
CA ALA A 209 -6.35 10.79 -6.29
C ALA A 209 -7.55 9.83 -6.12
N TRP A 210 -8.34 10.02 -5.09
CA TRP A 210 -9.50 9.17 -4.79
C TRP A 210 -10.71 9.52 -5.65
N THR A 211 -11.33 8.50 -6.23
CA THR A 211 -12.47 8.58 -7.16
C THR A 211 -13.44 7.42 -6.94
N SER A 212 -14.51 7.35 -7.73
CA SER A 212 -15.42 6.20 -7.79
C SER A 212 -15.97 5.78 -6.42
N TYR A 213 -16.30 6.75 -5.57
CA TYR A 213 -16.84 6.49 -4.23
C TYR A 213 -18.15 5.70 -4.31
N ALA A 214 -18.22 4.60 -3.56
CA ALA A 214 -19.40 3.76 -3.48
C ALA A 214 -19.63 3.30 -2.04
N ASN A 215 -20.91 3.10 -1.71
CA ASN A 215 -21.34 2.65 -0.39
C ASN A 215 -20.83 3.53 0.76
N THR A 216 -21.40 3.34 1.93
CA THR A 216 -20.96 3.99 3.16
C THR A 216 -20.88 2.97 4.29
N THR A 217 -19.97 3.20 5.23
CA THR A 217 -19.87 2.44 6.47
C THR A 217 -19.92 3.38 7.67
N THR A 218 -20.27 2.86 8.83
CA THR A 218 -20.30 3.64 10.06
C THR A 218 -19.18 3.15 10.98
N LEU A 219 -18.22 4.02 11.24
CA LEU A 219 -17.11 3.76 12.12
C LEU A 219 -17.45 4.17 13.55
N SER A 220 -17.14 3.30 14.52
CA SER A 220 -17.32 3.58 15.95
C SER A 220 -16.00 4.02 16.58
N PHE A 221 -16.04 5.09 17.36
CA PHE A 221 -14.88 5.66 18.06
C PHE A 221 -14.89 5.38 19.55
N GLY A 222 -15.94 4.70 20.04
CA GLY A 222 -16.11 4.41 21.47
C GLY A 222 -16.74 5.57 22.24
N ASP A 223 -16.58 5.52 23.54
CA ASP A 223 -17.20 6.42 24.49
C ASP A 223 -16.14 7.20 25.28
N VAL A 224 -16.55 8.33 25.87
CA VAL A 224 -15.80 9.03 26.92
C VAL A 224 -16.64 8.93 28.19
N GLU A 225 -16.20 8.09 29.14
CA GLU A 225 -17.01 7.66 30.28
C GLU A 225 -17.35 8.80 31.25
N LYS A 226 -16.38 9.66 31.51
CA LYS A 226 -16.58 10.81 32.39
C LYS A 226 -15.60 11.92 32.07
N LEU A 227 -16.11 13.10 31.81
CA LEU A 227 -15.36 14.29 31.52
C LEU A 227 -15.69 15.37 32.57
N ALA A 228 -14.82 15.53 33.54
CA ALA A 228 -15.00 16.52 34.59
C ALA A 228 -14.81 17.95 34.04
N TYR A 229 -15.17 18.94 34.86
CA TYR A 229 -15.02 20.35 34.55
C TYR A 229 -13.59 20.69 34.07
N THR A 230 -13.50 21.47 32.98
CA THR A 230 -12.28 21.87 32.28
C THR A 230 -11.41 20.73 31.71
N GLN A 231 -11.77 19.49 31.93
CA GLN A 231 -11.01 18.36 31.37
C GLN A 231 -11.28 18.18 29.88
N SER A 232 -10.28 17.64 29.19
CA SER A 232 -10.40 17.12 27.85
C SER A 232 -10.11 15.63 27.89
N ALA A 233 -10.81 14.86 27.07
CA ALA A 233 -10.55 13.44 26.87
C ALA A 233 -10.75 13.07 25.40
N GLU A 234 -10.00 12.09 24.98
CA GLU A 234 -10.08 11.53 23.65
C GLU A 234 -10.98 10.30 23.66
N VAL A 235 -11.63 10.02 22.53
CA VAL A 235 -12.34 8.76 22.30
C VAL A 235 -11.39 7.57 22.39
N ALA A 236 -11.96 6.39 22.68
CA ALA A 236 -11.18 5.18 22.89
C ALA A 236 -10.42 4.72 21.62
N TYR A 237 -10.96 4.99 20.44
CA TYR A 237 -10.42 4.51 19.19
C TYR A 237 -10.15 5.64 18.20
N GLU A 238 -9.08 5.49 17.44
CA GLU A 238 -8.85 6.21 16.19
C GLU A 238 -9.33 5.35 15.02
N ARG A 239 -9.67 5.97 13.91
CA ARG A 239 -10.08 5.25 12.70
C ARG A 239 -9.45 5.84 11.45
N LEU A 240 -9.16 4.96 10.51
CA LEU A 240 -8.71 5.33 9.17
C LEU A 240 -9.91 5.43 8.23
N THR A 241 -9.93 6.45 7.40
CA THR A 241 -11.01 6.73 6.47
C THR A 241 -10.47 6.99 5.07
N ILE A 242 -11.22 6.61 4.05
CA ILE A 242 -10.96 7.07 2.70
C ILE A 242 -11.11 8.61 2.71
N PRO A 243 -10.12 9.38 2.21
CA PRO A 243 -10.24 10.83 2.10
C PRO A 243 -11.47 11.18 1.28
N ALA A 244 -12.32 12.06 1.80
CA ALA A 244 -13.43 12.60 1.02
C ALA A 244 -12.89 13.43 -0.15
N PRO A 245 -13.61 13.49 -1.31
CA PRO A 245 -13.24 14.40 -2.37
C PRO A 245 -13.16 15.82 -1.79
N ALA A 246 -12.16 16.58 -2.21
CA ALA A 246 -12.12 17.99 -1.89
C ALA A 246 -13.37 18.62 -2.54
N GLU A 247 -14.35 18.95 -1.73
CA GLU A 247 -15.48 19.74 -2.21
C GLU A 247 -14.91 21.05 -2.75
N GLU A 248 -15.19 21.36 -4.02
CA GLU A 248 -15.03 22.71 -4.50
C GLU A 248 -15.88 23.58 -3.57
N LYS A 249 -15.22 24.39 -2.76
CA LYS A 249 -15.88 25.31 -1.83
C LYS A 249 -16.84 26.19 -2.62
N GLN A 250 -18.11 25.80 -2.63
CA GLN A 250 -19.17 26.74 -2.99
C GLN A 250 -19.17 27.84 -1.94
N PRO A 251 -19.29 29.11 -2.33
CA PRO A 251 -19.05 30.24 -1.41
C PRO A 251 -20.04 30.37 -0.26
N GLU A 252 -21.04 29.52 -0.10
CA GLU A 252 -22.13 29.69 0.87
C GLU A 252 -22.62 28.38 1.56
N ASP A 253 -21.83 27.33 1.65
CA ASP A 253 -22.25 26.22 2.53
C ASP A 253 -21.74 26.47 3.95
N THR A 254 -22.64 27.06 4.73
CA THR A 254 -22.62 26.96 6.19
C THR A 254 -22.51 25.50 6.59
N LEU A 255 -21.46 25.20 7.39
CA LEU A 255 -21.26 23.99 8.13
C LEU A 255 -22.59 23.26 8.42
N GLU A 256 -22.95 22.26 7.62
CA GLU A 256 -23.90 21.28 8.06
C GLU A 256 -23.27 20.53 9.22
N THR A 257 -23.67 20.96 10.36
CA THR A 257 -23.35 20.49 11.69
C THR A 257 -23.23 18.97 11.73
N VAL A 258 -22.13 18.48 12.29
CA VAL A 258 -22.00 17.10 12.78
C VAL A 258 -23.23 16.75 13.62
N LYS A 259 -24.15 16.03 13.02
CA LYS A 259 -25.50 15.75 13.59
C LYS A 259 -25.55 14.63 14.61
N PHE A 260 -24.48 14.21 15.26
CA PHE A 260 -24.51 13.07 16.15
C PHE A 260 -23.68 13.26 17.44
N ILE A 261 -24.08 14.20 18.27
CA ILE A 261 -23.72 14.16 19.69
C ILE A 261 -25.01 13.97 20.44
N GLN A 262 -25.30 12.76 20.89
CA GLN A 262 -26.32 12.55 21.88
C GLN A 262 -25.68 12.82 23.26
N LEU A 263 -25.89 14.01 23.77
CA LEU A 263 -25.53 14.38 25.14
C LEU A 263 -26.67 13.92 26.04
N SER A 264 -26.41 12.93 26.91
CA SER A 264 -27.29 12.63 28.03
C SER A 264 -26.72 13.32 29.27
N ALA A 265 -27.44 14.29 29.82
CA ALA A 265 -27.20 14.76 31.18
C ALA A 265 -27.88 13.77 32.13
N GLU A 266 -27.12 13.11 32.99
CA GLU A 266 -27.72 12.43 34.13
C GLU A 266 -28.14 13.53 35.12
N GLU A 267 -29.44 13.60 35.38
CA GLU A 267 -29.93 14.40 36.49
C GLU A 267 -29.35 13.88 37.81
N LEU A 268 -28.87 14.81 38.63
CA LEU A 268 -28.37 14.62 40.00
C LEU A 268 -29.48 14.11 40.92
#